data_e308c0f66b867185d7b32e9e1e65048f
#
_entry.id   e308c0f66b867185d7b32e9e1e65048f
#
_cell.length_a   1.000
_cell.length_b   1.000
_cell.length_c   1.000
_cell.angle_alpha   90.00
_cell.angle_beta   90.00
_cell.angle_gamma   90.00
#
_symmetry.space_group_name_H-M   'P 1'
#
loop_
_entity.id
_entity.type
_entity.pdbx_description
1 polymer ?
#
loop_
_entity_poly.entity_id
_entity_poly.type
_entity_poly.pdbx_seq_one_letter_code
_entity_poly.pdbx_strand_id
1 'polypeptide(L)'
;MYRDGHVNRREFLAAMGALGITATTAGGLLTSASALAASPTRGGSVIFANVLHGPDDTLDPMLGTSTIDYTRLNCGYNGLIQVWDDMSLHPELAEEWSANSNATEFTFKIRKGVEFHGGGELTAKDVVWSMNRHIEPGSPSSIKAFFSSVIEWKAVDKHTVKLTLSSPDADMPYKLTQPQAKIVKAHGLDWYAGGTGPYLCDSFQAGVKSVHSRNNNYWRDTGQWLDGIEVTAITDPNARMNALLAGSVDMITNINPKQIKTIENAGNVVLSVPAGVYGGICCLKNTEPGSNDDFVQGLRYIQDRERIVRKFLKGHGTIGNDHPINVSYGADHCHELPQIPFDPDKAKYHLNKSGYSEAELWVAPVTGVIEDVCLLMQSNLKKVGFNLKLKKVPTDGYWGAVWMKEPLNVVTWNMRPTANAMMSIQFGPNGNWNDTFWNSDRMGQLLKDSLAETDAGKRHEMHCEMQKLVSTESGIVIPYHTNILDAHSPKVHGFSNCPLGQFGGNGWAEHIWKEA
;
A
#
# COMPACT_ATOMS: atom_id res chain seq x y z
N MET A 1 -14.33 20.82 0.04
CA MET A 1 -15.47 21.77 0.07
C MET A 1 -15.30 22.91 -0.93
N TYR A 2 -14.29 23.76 -0.88
CA TYR A 2 -14.06 24.77 -1.93
C TYR A 2 -13.72 24.14 -3.28
N ARG A 3 -12.84 23.13 -3.27
CA ARG A 3 -12.43 22.34 -4.43
C ARG A 3 -13.59 21.62 -5.10
N ASP A 4 -14.59 21.21 -4.33
CA ASP A 4 -15.73 20.40 -4.83
C ASP A 4 -16.95 21.29 -5.17
N GLY A 5 -16.78 22.62 -5.19
CA GLY A 5 -17.85 23.56 -5.53
C GLY A 5 -18.91 23.79 -4.44
N HIS A 6 -18.74 23.20 -3.26
CA HIS A 6 -19.69 23.33 -2.13
C HIS A 6 -19.57 24.64 -1.35
N VAL A 7 -18.44 25.38 -1.53
CA VAL A 7 -18.17 26.66 -0.85
C VAL A 7 -17.54 27.63 -1.86
N ASN A 8 -18.07 28.84 -1.96
CA ASN A 8 -17.51 29.85 -2.86
C ASN A 8 -16.25 30.53 -2.25
N ARG A 9 -15.49 31.29 -3.06
CA ARG A 9 -14.25 31.95 -2.65
C ARG A 9 -14.42 32.83 -1.41
N ARG A 10 -15.54 33.53 -1.30
CA ARG A 10 -15.81 34.45 -0.19
C ARG A 10 -16.08 33.69 1.12
N GLU A 11 -16.84 32.62 1.03
CA GLU A 11 -17.14 31.73 2.16
C GLU A 11 -15.90 31.00 2.64
N PHE A 12 -15.03 30.54 1.71
CA PHE A 12 -13.75 29.94 2.04
C PHE A 12 -12.84 30.92 2.81
N LEU A 13 -12.68 32.16 2.29
CA LEU A 13 -11.87 33.20 2.94
C LEU A 13 -12.42 33.60 4.30
N ALA A 14 -13.74 33.65 4.46
CA ALA A 14 -14.38 33.96 5.74
C ALA A 14 -14.13 32.82 6.76
N ALA A 15 -14.21 31.57 6.36
CA ALA A 15 -13.92 30.40 7.20
C ALA A 15 -12.45 30.36 7.62
N MET A 16 -11.51 30.67 6.73
CA MET A 16 -10.08 30.72 7.02
C MET A 16 -9.74 31.89 7.96
N GLY A 17 -10.40 33.05 7.78
CA GLY A 17 -10.29 34.20 8.70
C GLY A 17 -10.78 33.88 10.11
N ALA A 18 -11.86 33.12 10.24
CA ALA A 18 -12.37 32.65 11.52
C ALA A 18 -11.41 31.68 12.25
N LEU A 19 -10.54 31.00 11.49
CA LEU A 19 -9.46 30.13 12.02
C LEU A 19 -8.14 30.89 12.28
N GLY A 20 -8.12 32.24 12.18
CA GLY A 20 -6.93 33.05 12.41
C GLY A 20 -5.87 33.00 11.30
N ILE A 21 -6.23 32.53 10.12
CA ILE A 21 -5.32 32.41 8.97
C ILE A 21 -5.28 33.76 8.22
N THR A 22 -4.09 34.30 8.00
CA THR A 22 -3.92 35.62 7.34
C THR A 22 -4.35 35.56 5.86
N ALA A 23 -4.81 36.70 5.34
CA ALA A 23 -5.28 36.82 3.96
C ALA A 23 -4.21 36.41 2.91
N THR A 24 -2.92 36.62 3.22
CA THR A 24 -1.79 36.18 2.37
C THR A 24 -1.66 34.65 2.32
N THR A 25 -1.78 33.99 3.45
CA THR A 25 -1.72 32.52 3.54
C THR A 25 -2.97 31.89 2.90
N ALA A 26 -4.15 32.47 3.16
CA ALA A 26 -5.39 32.01 2.54
C ALA A 26 -5.41 32.29 1.02
N GLY A 27 -4.82 33.38 0.56
CA GLY A 27 -4.62 33.68 -0.87
C GLY A 27 -3.69 32.71 -1.56
N GLY A 28 -2.60 32.29 -0.90
CA GLY A 28 -1.69 31.26 -1.38
C GLY A 28 -2.37 29.89 -1.52
N LEU A 29 -3.19 29.50 -0.56
CA LEU A 29 -3.99 28.28 -0.61
C LEU A 29 -5.05 28.33 -1.73
N LEU A 30 -5.65 29.51 -1.98
CA LEU A 30 -6.60 29.69 -3.08
C LEU A 30 -5.93 29.62 -4.46
N THR A 31 -4.72 30.20 -4.62
CA THR A 31 -3.96 30.09 -5.88
C THR A 31 -3.50 28.65 -6.13
N SER A 32 -3.09 27.94 -5.09
CA SER A 32 -2.79 26.51 -5.18
C SER A 32 -4.05 25.67 -5.50
N ALA A 33 -5.19 25.99 -4.86
CA ALA A 33 -6.48 25.34 -5.14
C ALA A 33 -7.03 25.68 -6.54
N SER A 34 -6.77 26.90 -7.04
CA SER A 34 -7.20 27.30 -8.40
C SER A 34 -6.32 26.69 -9.50
N ALA A 35 -5.02 26.49 -9.24
CA ALA A 35 -4.15 25.71 -10.13
C ALA A 35 -4.54 24.21 -10.16
N LEU A 36 -5.21 23.71 -9.11
CA LEU A 36 -5.77 22.36 -9.02
C LEU A 36 -7.20 22.25 -9.61
N ALA A 37 -7.81 23.37 -10.01
CA ALA A 37 -9.19 23.46 -10.52
C ALA A 37 -9.27 23.51 -12.06
N ALA A 38 -8.26 23.03 -12.77
CA ALA A 38 -8.44 22.72 -14.19
C ALA A 38 -9.47 21.60 -14.30
N SER A 39 -10.54 21.83 -15.03
CA SER A 39 -11.58 20.81 -15.24
C SER A 39 -11.02 19.68 -16.09
N PRO A 40 -11.33 18.42 -15.77
CA PRO A 40 -10.90 17.30 -16.59
C PRO A 40 -11.33 17.47 -18.04
N THR A 41 -10.39 17.27 -18.96
CA THR A 41 -10.64 17.29 -20.39
C THR A 41 -10.44 15.91 -20.98
N ARG A 42 -11.29 15.52 -21.93
CA ARG A 42 -11.12 14.27 -22.66
C ARG A 42 -10.07 14.43 -23.76
N GLY A 43 -9.22 13.44 -23.90
CA GLY A 43 -8.19 13.38 -24.93
C GLY A 43 -6.79 13.16 -24.39
N GLY A 44 -5.84 13.04 -25.30
CA GLY A 44 -4.44 12.79 -24.98
C GLY A 44 -4.15 11.39 -24.51
N SER A 45 -2.87 11.06 -24.45
CA SER A 45 -2.39 9.77 -23.94
C SER A 45 -1.24 9.97 -22.97
N VAL A 46 -1.03 9.01 -22.06
CA VAL A 46 0.08 9.02 -21.12
C VAL A 46 0.93 7.77 -21.24
N ILE A 47 2.24 7.92 -21.00
CA ILE A 47 3.20 6.83 -20.86
C ILE A 47 3.60 6.75 -19.40
N PHE A 48 3.25 5.64 -18.75
CA PHE A 48 3.56 5.36 -17.35
C PHE A 48 4.75 4.37 -17.26
N ALA A 49 5.89 4.82 -16.74
CA ALA A 49 7.04 3.98 -16.49
C ALA A 49 7.09 3.50 -15.05
N ASN A 50 6.90 2.19 -14.87
CA ASN A 50 6.99 1.50 -13.58
C ASN A 50 8.42 0.99 -13.30
N VAL A 51 8.64 0.37 -12.14
CA VAL A 51 9.98 -0.06 -11.66
C VAL A 51 10.38 -1.46 -12.08
N LEU A 52 9.42 -2.35 -12.24
CA LEU A 52 9.67 -3.78 -12.48
C LEU A 52 8.90 -4.26 -13.70
N HIS A 53 9.50 -5.18 -14.41
CA HIS A 53 8.86 -6.01 -15.43
C HIS A 53 9.59 -7.36 -15.47
N GLY A 54 8.95 -8.37 -16.05
CA GLY A 54 9.56 -9.68 -16.20
C GLY A 54 8.75 -10.61 -17.11
N PRO A 55 9.29 -11.79 -17.39
CA PRO A 55 8.59 -12.78 -18.23
C PRO A 55 7.28 -13.29 -17.58
N ASP A 56 7.16 -13.14 -16.25
CA ASP A 56 5.98 -13.55 -15.48
C ASP A 56 4.92 -12.45 -15.35
N ASP A 57 5.11 -11.30 -16.01
CA ASP A 57 4.08 -10.24 -16.08
C ASP A 57 2.77 -10.80 -16.64
N THR A 58 1.64 -10.38 -16.08
CA THR A 58 0.34 -10.97 -16.41
C THR A 58 -0.77 -9.94 -16.54
N LEU A 59 -1.81 -10.32 -17.30
CA LEU A 59 -3.12 -9.65 -17.31
C LEU A 59 -4.17 -10.45 -16.53
N ASP A 60 -3.84 -11.64 -16.02
CA ASP A 60 -4.72 -12.37 -15.11
C ASP A 60 -4.67 -11.75 -13.71
N PRO A 61 -5.77 -11.14 -13.22
CA PRO A 61 -5.77 -10.52 -11.90
C PRO A 61 -5.32 -11.46 -10.79
N MET A 62 -5.78 -12.70 -10.80
CA MET A 62 -5.48 -13.69 -9.76
C MET A 62 -3.97 -13.94 -9.60
N LEU A 63 -3.19 -13.81 -10.68
CA LEU A 63 -1.76 -14.11 -10.72
C LEU A 63 -0.87 -12.88 -10.49
N GLY A 64 -1.43 -11.67 -10.50
CA GLY A 64 -0.67 -10.43 -10.33
C GLY A 64 0.12 -10.42 -9.01
N THR A 65 1.42 -10.15 -9.10
CA THR A 65 2.34 -10.10 -7.95
C THR A 65 3.17 -8.83 -7.87
N SER A 66 3.27 -8.09 -8.96
CA SER A 66 4.11 -6.90 -9.09
C SER A 66 3.30 -5.62 -9.24
N THR A 67 3.91 -4.47 -8.92
CA THR A 67 3.27 -3.15 -9.07
C THR A 67 2.89 -2.83 -10.51
N ILE A 68 3.64 -3.34 -11.49
CA ILE A 68 3.30 -3.12 -12.90
C ILE A 68 2.07 -3.94 -13.32
N ASP A 69 1.90 -5.16 -12.78
CA ASP A 69 0.68 -5.93 -12.98
C ASP A 69 -0.52 -5.16 -12.42
N TYR A 70 -0.44 -4.69 -11.16
CA TYR A 70 -1.53 -3.91 -10.54
C TYR A 70 -1.87 -2.65 -11.34
N THR A 71 -0.86 -1.98 -11.91
CA THR A 71 -1.06 -0.84 -12.79
C THR A 71 -1.90 -1.20 -14.01
N ARG A 72 -1.59 -2.31 -14.69
CA ARG A 72 -2.33 -2.84 -15.85
C ARG A 72 -3.73 -3.29 -15.49
N LEU A 73 -3.86 -4.02 -14.37
CA LEU A 73 -5.15 -4.54 -13.89
C LEU A 73 -6.15 -3.41 -13.61
N ASN A 74 -5.68 -2.28 -13.08
CA ASN A 74 -6.53 -1.12 -12.82
C ASN A 74 -6.93 -0.35 -14.09
N CYS A 75 -6.28 -0.57 -15.23
CA CYS A 75 -6.76 -0.10 -16.52
C CYS A 75 -7.94 -0.94 -17.02
N GLY A 76 -7.81 -2.26 -16.95
CA GLY A 76 -8.72 -3.19 -17.63
C GLY A 76 -9.86 -3.77 -16.80
N TYR A 77 -9.79 -3.69 -15.46
CA TYR A 77 -10.71 -4.44 -14.61
C TYR A 77 -11.24 -3.61 -13.44
N ASN A 78 -12.44 -3.97 -12.96
CA ASN A 78 -13.03 -3.47 -11.73
C ASN A 78 -13.14 -4.59 -10.69
N GLY A 79 -13.14 -4.20 -9.38
CA GLY A 79 -13.48 -5.07 -8.26
C GLY A 79 -14.93 -4.93 -7.82
N LEU A 80 -15.31 -5.60 -6.75
CA LEU A 80 -16.63 -5.40 -6.13
C LEU A 80 -16.70 -4.08 -5.37
N ILE A 81 -15.61 -3.73 -4.70
CA ILE A 81 -15.48 -2.60 -3.77
C ILE A 81 -14.15 -1.92 -4.06
N GLN A 82 -14.09 -0.61 -3.91
CA GLN A 82 -12.86 0.18 -3.98
C GLN A 82 -12.59 0.91 -2.66
N VAL A 83 -11.33 1.32 -2.46
CA VAL A 83 -10.88 2.13 -1.33
C VAL A 83 -10.52 3.53 -1.83
N TRP A 84 -10.87 4.57 -1.07
CA TRP A 84 -10.51 5.96 -1.33
C TRP A 84 -9.35 6.44 -0.45
N ASP A 85 -8.99 7.72 -0.60
CA ASP A 85 -7.84 8.39 0.05
C ASP A 85 -7.86 8.27 1.57
N ASP A 86 -9.05 8.33 2.17
CA ASP A 86 -9.29 8.23 3.62
C ASP A 86 -9.43 6.79 4.11
N MET A 87 -9.11 5.82 3.26
CA MET A 87 -9.28 4.38 3.51
C MET A 87 -10.73 3.94 3.67
N SER A 88 -11.71 4.77 3.34
CA SER A 88 -13.11 4.37 3.32
C SER A 88 -13.46 3.49 2.12
N LEU A 89 -14.43 2.59 2.32
CA LEU A 89 -14.90 1.66 1.30
C LEU A 89 -16.02 2.29 0.48
N HIS A 90 -15.94 2.14 -0.83
CA HIS A 90 -16.91 2.68 -1.78
C HIS A 90 -17.40 1.63 -2.76
N PRO A 91 -18.68 1.75 -3.22
CA PRO A 91 -19.23 0.88 -4.26
C PRO A 91 -18.42 0.92 -5.56
N GLU A 92 -18.15 -0.28 -6.12
CA GLU A 92 -17.62 -0.42 -7.48
C GLU A 92 -18.59 -1.29 -8.30
N LEU A 93 -18.31 -2.54 -8.60
CA LEU A 93 -19.28 -3.44 -9.26
C LEU A 93 -20.39 -3.91 -8.32
N ALA A 94 -20.18 -3.91 -6.99
CA ALA A 94 -21.25 -4.02 -6.02
C ALA A 94 -21.80 -2.61 -5.70
N GLU A 95 -23.11 -2.39 -5.90
CA GLU A 95 -23.78 -1.12 -5.55
C GLU A 95 -23.92 -0.95 -4.04
N GLU A 96 -24.13 -2.07 -3.34
CA GLU A 96 -24.24 -2.15 -1.88
C GLU A 96 -23.80 -3.53 -1.39
N TRP A 97 -23.41 -3.58 -0.13
CA TRP A 97 -23.17 -4.84 0.58
C TRP A 97 -23.60 -4.72 2.03
N SER A 98 -23.88 -5.87 2.63
CA SER A 98 -24.23 -5.98 4.05
C SER A 98 -23.64 -7.25 4.64
N ALA A 99 -23.38 -7.24 5.94
CA ALA A 99 -22.98 -8.40 6.72
C ALA A 99 -24.06 -8.78 7.75
N ASN A 100 -24.07 -10.04 8.15
CA ASN A 100 -24.79 -10.45 9.35
C ASN A 100 -24.06 -9.94 10.62
N SER A 101 -24.69 -10.05 11.79
CA SER A 101 -24.20 -9.48 13.05
C SER A 101 -22.84 -10.00 13.53
N ASN A 102 -22.40 -11.16 13.04
CA ASN A 102 -21.13 -11.79 13.41
C ASN A 102 -20.14 -11.89 12.26
N ALA A 103 -20.36 -11.13 11.18
CA ALA A 103 -19.47 -11.06 10.01
C ALA A 103 -19.07 -12.44 9.40
N THR A 104 -20.00 -13.40 9.42
CA THR A 104 -19.83 -14.73 8.79
C THR A 104 -20.59 -14.88 7.48
N GLU A 105 -21.49 -13.96 7.17
CA GLU A 105 -22.23 -13.93 5.93
C GLU A 105 -22.25 -12.52 5.36
N PHE A 106 -21.99 -12.38 4.07
CA PHE A 106 -22.09 -11.12 3.35
C PHE A 106 -23.01 -11.28 2.15
N THR A 107 -23.78 -10.22 1.85
CA THR A 107 -24.61 -10.14 0.65
C THR A 107 -24.17 -8.94 -0.17
N PHE A 108 -23.92 -9.13 -1.46
CA PHE A 108 -23.51 -8.09 -2.42
C PHE A 108 -24.59 -7.94 -3.49
N LYS A 109 -25.01 -6.70 -3.76
CA LYS A 109 -25.89 -6.35 -4.88
C LYS A 109 -25.04 -5.89 -6.05
N ILE A 110 -25.07 -6.65 -7.12
CA ILE A 110 -24.24 -6.41 -8.31
C ILE A 110 -24.95 -5.41 -9.24
N ARG A 111 -24.19 -4.44 -9.71
CA ARG A 111 -24.62 -3.38 -10.62
C ARG A 111 -25.19 -3.97 -11.91
N LYS A 112 -26.35 -3.46 -12.34
CA LYS A 112 -26.99 -3.87 -13.59
C LYS A 112 -26.45 -3.07 -14.77
N GLY A 113 -26.49 -3.65 -15.96
CA GLY A 113 -26.11 -2.97 -17.19
C GLY A 113 -24.61 -2.73 -17.38
N VAL A 114 -23.76 -3.32 -16.53
CA VAL A 114 -22.32 -3.32 -16.75
C VAL A 114 -21.97 -4.35 -17.82
N GLU A 115 -21.24 -3.95 -18.86
CA GLU A 115 -20.81 -4.84 -19.92
C GLU A 115 -19.31 -5.12 -19.84
N PHE A 116 -18.93 -6.35 -20.19
CA PHE A 116 -17.53 -6.71 -20.41
C PHE A 116 -17.00 -6.11 -21.71
N HIS A 117 -15.69 -5.90 -21.81
CA HIS A 117 -15.01 -5.39 -23.01
C HIS A 117 -15.38 -6.19 -24.27
N GLY A 118 -15.43 -7.52 -24.16
CA GLY A 118 -15.86 -8.41 -25.24
C GLY A 118 -17.37 -8.60 -25.35
N GLY A 119 -18.15 -7.72 -24.73
CA GLY A 119 -19.62 -7.78 -24.70
C GLY A 119 -20.18 -8.79 -23.70
N GLY A 120 -21.46 -8.67 -23.44
CA GLY A 120 -22.21 -9.43 -22.44
C GLY A 120 -22.24 -8.76 -21.08
N GLU A 121 -23.41 -8.84 -20.44
CA GLU A 121 -23.66 -8.20 -19.15
C GLU A 121 -22.98 -8.97 -18.00
N LEU A 122 -22.38 -8.23 -17.09
CA LEU A 122 -21.89 -8.74 -15.81
C LEU A 122 -23.04 -9.29 -14.97
N THR A 123 -22.84 -10.48 -14.40
CA THR A 123 -23.82 -11.13 -13.53
C THR A 123 -23.18 -11.69 -12.27
N ALA A 124 -24.01 -12.11 -11.32
CA ALA A 124 -23.58 -12.81 -10.10
C ALA A 124 -22.75 -14.08 -10.40
N LYS A 125 -22.98 -14.74 -11.55
CA LYS A 125 -22.20 -15.92 -11.94
C LYS A 125 -20.75 -15.60 -12.26
N ASP A 126 -20.48 -14.43 -12.83
CA ASP A 126 -19.13 -13.97 -13.15
C ASP A 126 -18.37 -13.66 -11.87
N VAL A 127 -19.03 -13.05 -10.89
CA VAL A 127 -18.46 -12.81 -9.55
C VAL A 127 -18.12 -14.12 -8.86
N VAL A 128 -19.07 -15.06 -8.80
CA VAL A 128 -18.85 -16.39 -8.18
C VAL A 128 -17.69 -17.12 -8.86
N TRP A 129 -17.65 -17.12 -10.18
CA TRP A 129 -16.56 -17.76 -10.91
C TRP A 129 -15.21 -17.09 -10.62
N SER A 130 -15.13 -15.78 -10.67
CA SER A 130 -13.89 -15.02 -10.39
C SER A 130 -13.36 -15.30 -8.99
N MET A 131 -14.23 -15.25 -8.00
CA MET A 131 -13.82 -15.42 -6.59
C MET A 131 -13.50 -16.87 -6.23
N ASN A 132 -14.17 -17.85 -6.84
CA ASN A 132 -13.85 -19.27 -6.64
C ASN A 132 -12.45 -19.63 -7.15
N ARG A 133 -11.94 -18.97 -8.18
CA ARG A 133 -10.55 -19.17 -8.65
C ARG A 133 -9.51 -18.98 -7.55
N HIS A 134 -9.79 -18.13 -6.54
CA HIS A 134 -8.88 -17.91 -5.41
C HIS A 134 -8.89 -19.03 -4.37
N ILE A 135 -10.01 -19.75 -4.22
CA ILE A 135 -10.23 -20.73 -3.13
C ILE A 135 -10.21 -22.18 -3.57
N GLU A 136 -10.28 -22.46 -4.88
CA GLU A 136 -10.24 -23.82 -5.42
C GLU A 136 -8.99 -24.60 -4.98
N PRO A 137 -9.09 -25.92 -4.80
CA PRO A 137 -7.93 -26.75 -4.50
C PRO A 137 -6.83 -26.59 -5.55
N GLY A 138 -5.61 -26.31 -5.10
CA GLY A 138 -4.47 -26.09 -6.00
C GLY A 138 -4.42 -24.69 -6.65
N SER A 139 -5.31 -23.77 -6.29
CA SER A 139 -5.29 -22.39 -6.81
C SER A 139 -3.90 -21.75 -6.68
N PRO A 140 -3.34 -21.17 -7.75
CA PRO A 140 -2.09 -20.42 -7.73
C PRO A 140 -2.26 -18.97 -7.27
N SER A 141 -3.42 -18.60 -6.75
CA SER A 141 -3.73 -17.23 -6.34
C SER A 141 -2.72 -16.68 -5.32
N SER A 142 -2.14 -15.53 -5.63
CA SER A 142 -1.20 -14.83 -4.75
C SER A 142 -1.85 -14.32 -3.45
N ILE A 143 -3.19 -14.17 -3.43
CA ILE A 143 -3.97 -13.72 -2.25
C ILE A 143 -4.88 -14.82 -1.68
N LYS A 144 -4.64 -16.09 -2.00
CA LYS A 144 -5.43 -17.23 -1.50
C LYS A 144 -5.60 -17.21 0.02
N ALA A 145 -4.57 -16.84 0.76
CA ALA A 145 -4.59 -16.79 2.22
C ALA A 145 -5.65 -15.82 2.77
N PHE A 146 -5.99 -14.73 2.05
CA PHE A 146 -7.01 -13.77 2.46
C PHE A 146 -8.42 -14.37 2.46
N PHE A 147 -8.64 -15.41 1.68
CA PHE A 147 -9.93 -16.08 1.51
C PHE A 147 -9.99 -17.44 2.18
N SER A 148 -9.05 -17.74 3.10
CA SER A 148 -8.97 -19.06 3.77
C SER A 148 -10.20 -19.40 4.63
N SER A 149 -10.96 -18.39 5.08
CA SER A 149 -12.22 -18.57 5.81
C SER A 149 -13.43 -18.78 4.90
N VAL A 150 -13.30 -18.63 3.59
CA VAL A 150 -14.44 -18.73 2.67
C VAL A 150 -14.88 -20.19 2.52
N ILE A 151 -16.18 -20.43 2.77
CA ILE A 151 -16.85 -21.71 2.51
C ILE A 151 -17.45 -21.72 1.11
N GLU A 152 -18.21 -20.67 0.77
CA GLU A 152 -18.99 -20.63 -0.46
C GLU A 152 -19.20 -19.20 -0.96
N TRP A 153 -19.06 -19.02 -2.27
CA TRP A 153 -19.63 -17.91 -3.02
C TRP A 153 -20.84 -18.43 -3.80
N LYS A 154 -22.01 -17.83 -3.63
CA LYS A 154 -23.26 -18.29 -4.23
C LYS A 154 -24.01 -17.18 -4.95
N ALA A 155 -24.33 -17.40 -6.22
CA ALA A 155 -25.30 -16.56 -6.94
C ALA A 155 -26.71 -16.88 -6.43
N VAL A 156 -27.34 -15.93 -5.76
CA VAL A 156 -28.70 -16.04 -5.24
C VAL A 156 -29.71 -15.77 -6.36
N ASP A 157 -29.43 -14.75 -7.15
CA ASP A 157 -30.15 -14.40 -8.38
C ASP A 157 -29.16 -13.80 -9.39
N LYS A 158 -29.65 -13.22 -10.49
CA LYS A 158 -28.79 -12.64 -11.56
C LYS A 158 -27.85 -11.56 -11.06
N HIS A 159 -28.23 -10.80 -10.02
CA HIS A 159 -27.48 -9.63 -9.53
C HIS A 159 -27.29 -9.64 -8.01
N THR A 160 -27.43 -10.80 -7.36
CA THR A 160 -27.18 -10.93 -5.93
C THR A 160 -26.21 -12.08 -5.66
N VAL A 161 -25.12 -11.78 -4.94
CA VAL A 161 -24.12 -12.77 -4.52
C VAL A 161 -24.13 -12.85 -2.99
N LYS A 162 -24.12 -14.07 -2.48
CA LYS A 162 -23.92 -14.35 -1.04
C LYS A 162 -22.55 -15.00 -0.85
N LEU A 163 -21.82 -14.52 0.15
CA LEU A 163 -20.58 -15.10 0.65
C LEU A 163 -20.83 -15.68 2.02
N THR A 164 -20.37 -16.92 2.27
CA THR A 164 -20.42 -17.59 3.58
C THR A 164 -19.00 -17.93 4.05
N LEU A 165 -18.70 -17.62 5.30
CA LEU A 165 -17.41 -17.83 5.94
C LEU A 165 -17.49 -18.86 7.06
N SER A 166 -16.41 -19.60 7.30
CA SER A 166 -16.25 -20.56 8.41
C SER A 166 -15.94 -19.89 9.75
N SER A 167 -15.49 -18.65 9.73
CA SER A 167 -15.20 -17.84 10.92
C SER A 167 -15.51 -16.37 10.63
N PRO A 168 -15.78 -15.56 11.67
CA PRO A 168 -15.98 -14.11 11.52
C PRO A 168 -14.83 -13.43 10.81
N ASP A 169 -15.15 -12.50 9.88
CA ASP A 169 -14.16 -11.69 9.18
C ASP A 169 -14.74 -10.33 8.75
N ALA A 170 -14.72 -9.37 9.66
CA ALA A 170 -15.19 -8.01 9.41
C ALA A 170 -14.34 -7.25 8.38
N ASP A 171 -13.12 -7.73 8.09
CA ASP A 171 -12.22 -7.16 7.09
C ASP A 171 -12.48 -7.67 5.67
N MET A 172 -13.41 -8.58 5.48
CA MET A 172 -13.68 -9.17 4.16
C MET A 172 -13.92 -8.12 3.07
N PRO A 173 -14.69 -7.03 3.30
CA PRO A 173 -14.85 -5.98 2.29
C PRO A 173 -13.53 -5.32 1.87
N TYR A 174 -12.59 -5.10 2.81
CA TYR A 174 -11.25 -4.59 2.51
C TYR A 174 -10.39 -5.59 1.71
N LYS A 175 -10.53 -6.89 1.99
CA LYS A 175 -9.81 -7.93 1.24
C LYS A 175 -10.26 -7.97 -0.23
N LEU A 176 -11.51 -7.61 -0.50
CA LEU A 176 -12.07 -7.51 -1.85
C LEU A 176 -11.59 -6.29 -2.64
N THR A 177 -10.90 -5.33 -2.02
CA THR A 177 -10.31 -4.18 -2.73
C THR A 177 -8.94 -4.48 -3.34
N GLN A 178 -8.39 -5.67 -3.12
CA GLN A 178 -7.07 -6.02 -3.63
C GLN A 178 -7.05 -6.05 -5.16
N PRO A 179 -5.93 -5.64 -5.79
CA PRO A 179 -5.79 -5.67 -7.26
C PRO A 179 -6.05 -7.03 -7.89
N GLN A 180 -5.80 -8.10 -7.12
CA GLN A 180 -6.03 -9.48 -7.57
C GLN A 180 -7.51 -9.90 -7.49
N ALA A 181 -8.32 -9.25 -6.66
CA ALA A 181 -9.75 -9.57 -6.47
C ALA A 181 -10.67 -8.92 -7.51
N LYS A 182 -10.13 -8.65 -8.71
CA LYS A 182 -10.92 -8.10 -9.83
C LYS A 182 -11.84 -9.15 -10.42
N ILE A 183 -12.98 -8.68 -10.95
CA ILE A 183 -13.98 -9.55 -11.57
C ILE A 183 -13.68 -9.71 -13.06
N VAL A 184 -13.68 -10.94 -13.52
CA VAL A 184 -13.45 -11.32 -14.91
C VAL A 184 -14.63 -12.11 -15.45
N LYS A 185 -14.84 -12.09 -16.77
CA LYS A 185 -15.91 -12.81 -17.42
C LYS A 185 -15.79 -14.32 -17.21
N ALA A 186 -16.85 -14.96 -16.75
CA ALA A 186 -16.85 -16.39 -16.46
C ALA A 186 -16.54 -17.22 -17.72
N HIS A 187 -15.67 -18.24 -17.53
CA HIS A 187 -15.22 -19.15 -18.58
C HIS A 187 -14.57 -18.50 -19.81
N GLY A 188 -14.28 -17.20 -19.74
CA GLY A 188 -13.57 -16.45 -20.78
C GLY A 188 -12.17 -16.08 -20.29
N LEU A 189 -11.13 -16.83 -20.67
CA LEU A 189 -9.74 -16.50 -20.38
C LEU A 189 -9.12 -15.57 -21.43
N ASP A 190 -9.95 -14.82 -22.16
CA ASP A 190 -9.47 -13.74 -23.01
C ASP A 190 -9.27 -12.50 -22.14
N TRP A 191 -8.05 -12.28 -21.71
CA TRP A 191 -7.67 -11.15 -20.85
C TRP A 191 -7.87 -9.80 -21.52
N TYR A 192 -7.98 -9.76 -22.86
CA TYR A 192 -8.29 -8.54 -23.62
C TYR A 192 -9.78 -8.18 -23.56
N ALA A 193 -10.65 -9.18 -23.47
CA ALA A 193 -12.10 -9.04 -23.56
C ALA A 193 -12.84 -9.24 -22.22
N GLY A 194 -12.16 -9.79 -21.22
CA GLY A 194 -12.77 -10.26 -19.96
C GLY A 194 -12.92 -9.22 -18.85
N GLY A 195 -12.50 -7.99 -19.06
CA GLY A 195 -12.58 -6.92 -18.07
C GLY A 195 -13.81 -6.02 -18.26
N THR A 196 -14.07 -5.17 -17.25
CA THR A 196 -15.12 -4.15 -17.22
C THR A 196 -14.55 -2.75 -16.98
N GLY A 197 -13.22 -2.62 -16.98
CA GLY A 197 -12.50 -1.41 -16.61
C GLY A 197 -12.59 -0.25 -17.59
N PRO A 198 -12.01 0.91 -17.23
CA PRO A 198 -12.11 2.14 -18.02
C PRO A 198 -11.32 2.11 -19.34
N TYR A 199 -10.37 1.16 -19.49
CA TYR A 199 -9.56 1.04 -20.72
C TYR A 199 -9.51 -0.41 -21.19
N LEU A 200 -9.53 -0.57 -22.54
CA LEU A 200 -9.33 -1.85 -23.23
C LEU A 200 -7.83 -2.10 -23.38
N CYS A 201 -7.38 -3.34 -23.20
CA CYS A 201 -6.01 -3.70 -23.53
C CYS A 201 -5.92 -4.01 -25.03
N ASP A 202 -5.18 -3.19 -25.79
CA ASP A 202 -4.99 -3.38 -27.24
C ASP A 202 -3.82 -4.32 -27.53
N SER A 203 -2.78 -4.27 -26.68
CA SER A 203 -1.63 -5.15 -26.78
C SER A 203 -0.91 -5.31 -25.44
N PHE A 204 -0.37 -6.50 -25.21
CA PHE A 204 0.43 -6.84 -24.05
C PHE A 204 1.61 -7.73 -24.45
N GLN A 205 2.78 -7.36 -24.01
CA GLN A 205 4.00 -8.15 -24.12
C GLN A 205 4.68 -8.19 -22.74
N ALA A 206 4.66 -9.38 -22.11
CA ALA A 206 5.29 -9.59 -20.81
C ALA A 206 6.77 -9.19 -20.85
N GLY A 207 7.25 -8.53 -19.80
CA GLY A 207 8.61 -8.01 -19.72
C GLY A 207 8.90 -6.80 -20.62
N VAL A 208 7.91 -6.24 -21.34
CA VAL A 208 8.11 -5.10 -22.23
C VAL A 208 7.11 -3.99 -21.94
N LYS A 209 5.86 -4.13 -22.39
CA LYS A 209 4.83 -3.10 -22.21
C LYS A 209 3.41 -3.61 -22.45
N SER A 210 2.43 -2.78 -22.07
CA SER A 210 1.05 -2.89 -22.52
C SER A 210 0.54 -1.55 -23.05
N VAL A 211 -0.40 -1.61 -24.00
CA VAL A 211 -1.07 -0.44 -24.57
C VAL A 211 -2.56 -0.60 -24.38
N HIS A 212 -3.18 0.48 -23.94
CA HIS A 212 -4.58 0.51 -23.59
C HIS A 212 -5.26 1.70 -24.27
N SER A 213 -6.46 1.48 -24.81
CA SER A 213 -7.34 2.52 -25.38
C SER A 213 -8.59 2.72 -24.54
N ARG A 214 -9.20 3.88 -24.65
CA ARG A 214 -10.41 4.22 -23.89
C ARG A 214 -11.54 3.22 -24.15
N ASN A 215 -12.19 2.74 -23.07
CA ASN A 215 -13.46 2.04 -23.16
C ASN A 215 -14.62 3.04 -23.30
N ASN A 216 -15.13 3.23 -24.52
CA ASN A 216 -16.23 4.16 -24.76
C ASN A 216 -17.58 3.66 -24.21
N ASN A 217 -17.67 2.39 -23.80
CA ASN A 217 -18.85 1.80 -23.17
C ASN A 217 -18.65 1.54 -21.68
N TYR A 218 -17.80 2.35 -21.02
CA TYR A 218 -17.57 2.23 -19.58
C TYR A 218 -18.83 2.61 -18.80
N TRP A 219 -19.16 1.82 -17.80
CA TRP A 219 -20.40 1.90 -17.04
C TRP A 219 -20.53 3.12 -16.12
N ARG A 220 -19.42 3.83 -15.83
CA ARG A 220 -19.45 5.11 -15.11
C ARG A 220 -19.48 6.28 -16.07
N ASP A 221 -20.28 7.30 -15.75
CA ASP A 221 -20.36 8.55 -16.54
C ASP A 221 -19.11 9.43 -16.33
N THR A 222 -18.38 9.23 -15.24
CA THR A 222 -17.14 9.93 -14.89
C THR A 222 -15.95 9.00 -14.98
N GLY A 223 -14.83 9.48 -15.48
CA GLY A 223 -13.62 8.68 -15.65
C GLY A 223 -13.25 8.49 -17.12
N GLN A 224 -12.26 7.63 -17.39
CA GLN A 224 -11.70 7.34 -18.71
C GLN A 224 -11.44 8.61 -19.56
N TRP A 225 -10.72 9.57 -18.98
CA TRP A 225 -10.48 10.88 -19.61
C TRP A 225 -9.49 10.80 -20.78
N LEU A 226 -8.48 9.93 -20.68
CA LEU A 226 -7.43 9.77 -21.70
C LEU A 226 -7.93 8.97 -22.91
N ASP A 227 -7.33 9.21 -24.06
CA ASP A 227 -7.53 8.38 -25.26
C ASP A 227 -6.79 7.05 -25.15
N GLY A 228 -5.63 7.06 -24.46
CA GLY A 228 -4.82 5.86 -24.26
C GLY A 228 -3.82 5.95 -23.13
N ILE A 229 -3.36 4.77 -22.70
CA ILE A 229 -2.35 4.59 -21.67
C ILE A 229 -1.33 3.55 -22.16
N GLU A 230 -0.05 3.90 -22.17
CA GLU A 230 1.03 2.92 -22.30
C GLU A 230 1.65 2.67 -20.93
N VAL A 231 1.73 1.40 -20.51
CA VAL A 231 2.42 0.99 -19.29
C VAL A 231 3.70 0.25 -19.68
N THR A 232 4.83 0.81 -19.30
CA THR A 232 6.16 0.25 -19.52
C THR A 232 6.96 0.19 -18.22
N ALA A 233 8.20 -0.28 -18.23
CA ALA A 233 9.07 -0.24 -17.07
C ALA A 233 10.48 0.28 -17.43
N ILE A 234 11.02 1.07 -16.50
CA ILE A 234 12.42 1.50 -16.52
C ILE A 234 12.98 1.19 -15.12
N THR A 235 13.73 0.10 -15.00
CA THR A 235 14.17 -0.43 -13.72
C THR A 235 15.17 0.48 -13.00
N ASP A 236 16.15 1.05 -13.74
CA ASP A 236 17.11 1.99 -13.14
C ASP A 236 16.44 3.30 -12.75
N PRO A 237 16.54 3.73 -11.48
CA PRO A 237 15.85 4.93 -10.99
C PRO A 237 16.35 6.23 -11.61
N ASN A 238 17.62 6.32 -12.04
CA ASN A 238 18.13 7.52 -12.69
C ASN A 238 17.70 7.57 -14.16
N ALA A 239 17.71 6.43 -14.85
CA ALA A 239 17.18 6.34 -16.21
C ALA A 239 15.68 6.69 -16.23
N ARG A 240 14.91 6.20 -15.25
CA ARG A 240 13.48 6.49 -15.10
C ARG A 240 13.24 7.98 -14.85
N MET A 241 13.98 8.61 -13.93
CA MET A 241 13.94 10.07 -13.72
C MET A 241 14.29 10.83 -14.99
N ASN A 242 15.40 10.47 -15.68
CA ASN A 242 15.83 11.15 -16.90
C ASN A 242 14.80 11.03 -18.02
N ALA A 243 14.07 9.91 -18.12
CA ALA A 243 12.98 9.74 -19.07
C ALA A 243 11.84 10.73 -18.83
N LEU A 244 11.48 10.97 -17.56
CA LEU A 244 10.48 12.00 -17.18
C LEU A 244 10.99 13.41 -17.51
N LEU A 245 12.26 13.73 -17.15
CA LEU A 245 12.84 15.04 -17.41
C LEU A 245 12.94 15.35 -18.90
N ALA A 246 13.18 14.34 -19.74
CA ALA A 246 13.21 14.46 -21.20
C ALA A 246 11.80 14.48 -21.84
N GLY A 247 10.74 14.24 -21.08
CA GLY A 247 9.37 14.15 -21.59
C GLY A 247 9.09 12.91 -22.43
N SER A 248 9.95 11.88 -22.36
CA SER A 248 9.73 10.60 -23.05
C SER A 248 8.77 9.68 -22.30
N VAL A 249 8.49 9.95 -21.03
CA VAL A 249 7.40 9.38 -20.24
C VAL A 249 6.69 10.50 -19.48
N ASP A 250 5.41 10.31 -19.18
CA ASP A 250 4.59 11.30 -18.47
C ASP A 250 4.55 11.06 -16.96
N MET A 251 4.72 9.82 -16.53
CA MET A 251 4.55 9.40 -15.14
C MET A 251 5.60 8.36 -14.78
N ILE A 252 6.18 8.50 -13.58
CA ILE A 252 7.16 7.55 -13.03
C ILE A 252 6.84 7.26 -11.57
N THR A 253 7.04 6.03 -11.14
CA THR A 253 6.81 5.61 -9.75
C THR A 253 8.10 5.32 -9.01
N ASN A 254 8.00 5.27 -7.67
CA ASN A 254 9.06 4.84 -6.75
C ASN A 254 10.36 5.65 -6.91
N ILE A 255 10.25 6.97 -6.84
CA ILE A 255 11.39 7.88 -6.90
C ILE A 255 12.16 7.89 -5.57
N ASN A 256 13.48 8.06 -5.63
CA ASN A 256 14.29 8.22 -4.43
C ASN A 256 14.12 9.64 -3.87
N PRO A 257 13.99 9.83 -2.53
CA PRO A 257 13.92 11.16 -1.93
C PRO A 257 15.06 12.11 -2.31
N LYS A 258 16.23 11.57 -2.68
CA LYS A 258 17.38 12.36 -3.17
C LYS A 258 17.13 12.99 -4.55
N GLN A 259 16.20 12.46 -5.35
CA GLN A 259 15.88 12.92 -6.71
C GLN A 259 14.81 14.03 -6.73
N ILE A 260 14.04 14.20 -5.66
CA ILE A 260 12.87 15.10 -5.59
C ILE A 260 13.21 16.50 -6.09
N LYS A 261 14.25 17.13 -5.53
CA LYS A 261 14.64 18.49 -5.93
C LYS A 261 15.01 18.61 -7.41
N THR A 262 15.62 17.58 -7.99
CA THR A 262 15.99 17.58 -9.41
C THR A 262 14.76 17.53 -10.29
N ILE A 263 13.78 16.72 -9.91
CA ILE A 263 12.49 16.58 -10.59
C ILE A 263 11.68 17.88 -10.53
N GLU A 264 11.55 18.45 -9.34
CA GLU A 264 10.81 19.71 -9.12
C GLU A 264 11.46 20.91 -9.82
N ASN A 265 12.80 21.02 -9.75
CA ASN A 265 13.55 22.10 -10.42
C ASN A 265 13.42 22.03 -11.96
N ALA A 266 13.12 20.86 -12.52
CA ALA A 266 12.83 20.68 -13.95
C ALA A 266 11.35 20.96 -14.28
N GLY A 267 10.54 21.38 -13.32
CA GLY A 267 9.13 21.73 -13.50
C GLY A 267 8.17 20.55 -13.48
N ASN A 268 8.63 19.34 -13.11
CA ASN A 268 7.76 18.20 -12.89
C ASN A 268 7.21 18.18 -11.45
N VAL A 269 6.13 17.46 -11.24
CA VAL A 269 5.43 17.39 -9.95
C VAL A 269 5.80 16.08 -9.25
N VAL A 270 6.09 16.19 -7.95
CA VAL A 270 6.28 15.01 -7.07
C VAL A 270 5.01 14.79 -6.27
N LEU A 271 4.43 13.62 -6.40
CA LEU A 271 3.34 13.13 -5.57
C LEU A 271 3.94 12.37 -4.39
N SER A 272 3.64 12.83 -3.18
CA SER A 272 4.14 12.25 -1.94
C SER A 272 2.96 11.87 -1.05
N VAL A 273 2.62 10.59 -1.01
CA VAL A 273 1.45 10.07 -0.29
C VAL A 273 1.90 9.37 0.98
N PRO A 274 1.49 9.84 2.18
CA PRO A 274 1.71 9.10 3.42
C PRO A 274 1.16 7.68 3.31
N ALA A 275 1.97 6.69 3.67
CA ALA A 275 1.59 5.28 3.58
C ALA A 275 2.18 4.45 4.73
N GLY A 276 1.65 3.25 4.94
CA GLY A 276 2.17 2.29 5.91
C GLY A 276 3.37 1.48 5.39
N VAL A 277 4.07 1.97 4.37
CA VAL A 277 5.31 1.36 3.87
C VAL A 277 6.45 1.67 4.84
N TYR A 278 7.27 0.69 5.21
CA TYR A 278 8.40 0.93 6.09
C TYR A 278 9.64 0.14 5.71
N GLY A 279 10.80 0.60 6.18
CA GLY A 279 12.03 -0.17 6.28
C GLY A 279 12.38 -0.40 7.74
N GLY A 280 12.84 -1.60 8.06
CA GLY A 280 13.12 -1.98 9.43
C GLY A 280 14.25 -2.99 9.57
N ILE A 281 14.52 -3.38 10.81
CA ILE A 281 15.47 -4.43 11.17
C ILE A 281 14.69 -5.56 11.82
N CYS A 282 14.83 -6.77 11.30
CA CYS A 282 14.36 -7.99 11.93
C CYS A 282 15.45 -8.59 12.80
N CYS A 283 15.10 -8.84 14.07
CA CYS A 283 15.86 -9.65 15.00
C CYS A 283 15.09 -10.97 15.18
N LEU A 284 15.64 -12.09 14.74
CA LEU A 284 14.96 -13.38 14.81
C LEU A 284 14.83 -13.83 16.26
N LYS A 285 13.61 -13.98 16.77
CA LYS A 285 13.34 -14.36 18.17
C LYS A 285 13.64 -15.83 18.48
N ASN A 286 13.86 -16.64 17.45
CA ASN A 286 14.23 -18.06 17.59
C ASN A 286 15.74 -18.31 17.59
N THR A 287 16.58 -17.26 17.52
CA THR A 287 18.03 -17.33 17.51
C THR A 287 18.69 -16.12 18.17
N GLU A 288 19.90 -16.29 18.73
CA GLU A 288 20.68 -15.21 19.31
C GLU A 288 21.32 -14.32 18.23
N PRO A 289 21.46 -13.00 18.51
CA PRO A 289 21.07 -12.31 19.75
C PRO A 289 19.60 -11.82 19.75
N GLY A 290 18.80 -12.10 18.71
CA GLY A 290 17.43 -11.63 18.56
C GLY A 290 16.45 -12.20 19.60
N SER A 291 16.72 -13.39 20.14
CA SER A 291 15.93 -13.99 21.22
C SER A 291 16.05 -13.23 22.55
N ASN A 292 17.08 -12.42 22.72
CA ASN A 292 17.31 -11.63 23.92
C ASN A 292 16.54 -10.28 23.86
N ASP A 293 15.55 -10.12 24.76
CA ASP A 293 14.69 -8.93 24.77
C ASP A 293 15.47 -7.64 25.05
N ASP A 294 16.44 -7.67 25.96
CA ASP A 294 17.26 -6.49 26.27
C ASP A 294 18.11 -6.07 25.06
N PHE A 295 18.61 -7.02 24.28
CA PHE A 295 19.30 -6.69 23.03
C PHE A 295 18.38 -5.93 22.06
N VAL A 296 17.16 -6.43 21.81
CA VAL A 296 16.19 -5.78 20.92
C VAL A 296 15.78 -4.40 21.45
N GLN A 297 15.55 -4.27 22.77
CA GLN A 297 15.25 -2.98 23.39
C GLN A 297 16.39 -1.97 23.20
N GLY A 298 17.63 -2.39 23.34
CA GLY A 298 18.79 -1.53 23.04
C GLY A 298 18.79 -1.01 21.62
N LEU A 299 18.43 -1.86 20.64
CA LEU A 299 18.31 -1.44 19.23
C LEU A 299 17.14 -0.47 19.00
N ARG A 300 16.05 -0.58 19.75
CA ARG A 300 14.90 0.33 19.66
C ARG A 300 15.21 1.72 20.19
N TYR A 301 15.85 1.82 21.37
CA TYR A 301 16.22 3.10 21.98
C TYR A 301 17.34 3.85 21.26
N ILE A 302 18.18 3.17 20.46
CA ILE A 302 19.27 3.82 19.72
C ILE A 302 18.82 4.48 18.40
N GLN A 303 17.55 4.33 17.99
CA GLN A 303 17.03 4.86 16.74
C GLN A 303 16.75 6.38 16.83
N ASP A 304 17.52 7.19 16.13
CA ASP A 304 17.28 8.64 15.98
C ASP A 304 16.24 8.90 14.87
N ARG A 305 14.98 8.59 15.19
CA ARG A 305 13.85 8.56 14.25
C ARG A 305 13.61 9.90 13.58
N GLU A 306 13.65 10.98 14.35
CA GLU A 306 13.47 12.34 13.82
C GLU A 306 14.56 12.70 12.80
N ARG A 307 15.80 12.33 13.09
CA ARG A 307 16.92 12.54 12.17
C ARG A 307 16.78 11.73 10.91
N ILE A 308 16.28 10.49 11.00
CA ILE A 308 16.00 9.63 9.84
C ILE A 308 15.01 10.33 8.92
N VAL A 309 13.85 10.73 9.42
CA VAL A 309 12.80 11.39 8.62
C VAL A 309 13.31 12.71 8.02
N ARG A 310 13.94 13.54 8.83
CA ARG A 310 14.43 14.84 8.36
C ARG A 310 15.58 14.74 7.35
N LYS A 311 16.59 13.87 7.61
CA LYS A 311 17.82 13.81 6.78
C LYS A 311 17.72 12.91 5.57
N PHE A 312 17.16 11.72 5.75
CA PHE A 312 17.17 10.69 4.71
C PHE A 312 15.88 10.69 3.91
N LEU A 313 14.72 10.79 4.58
CA LEU A 313 13.43 10.88 3.90
C LEU A 313 13.08 12.30 3.44
N LYS A 314 13.87 13.33 3.84
CA LYS A 314 13.62 14.71 3.45
C LYS A 314 12.21 15.23 3.84
N GLY A 315 11.61 14.67 4.88
CA GLY A 315 10.24 14.95 5.31
C GLY A 315 9.15 14.11 4.61
N HIS A 316 9.53 13.24 3.67
CA HIS A 316 8.60 12.36 2.97
C HIS A 316 8.44 11.01 3.70
N GLY A 317 7.96 11.06 4.91
CA GLY A 317 7.72 9.91 5.78
C GLY A 317 7.38 10.33 7.20
N THR A 318 7.06 9.35 8.03
CA THR A 318 6.73 9.53 9.45
C THR A 318 7.68 8.73 10.33
N ILE A 319 7.84 9.15 11.59
CA ILE A 319 8.58 8.37 12.57
C ILE A 319 7.83 7.06 12.86
N GLY A 320 8.60 5.96 12.99
CA GLY A 320 8.07 4.68 13.39
C GLY A 320 8.05 4.53 14.91
N ASN A 321 7.30 3.56 15.42
CA ASN A 321 7.22 3.20 16.83
C ASN A 321 7.35 1.69 17.05
N ASP A 322 8.19 1.07 16.24
CA ASP A 322 8.52 -0.36 16.25
C ASP A 322 7.30 -1.30 16.09
N HIS A 323 6.28 -0.81 15.36
CA HIS A 323 5.14 -1.58 14.84
C HIS A 323 4.73 -1.06 13.45
N PRO A 324 4.09 -1.90 12.60
CA PRO A 324 3.84 -1.54 11.19
C PRO A 324 2.66 -0.61 10.96
N ILE A 325 1.83 -0.36 11.99
CA ILE A 325 0.60 0.42 11.85
C ILE A 325 0.90 1.89 12.14
N ASN A 326 0.82 2.74 11.13
CA ASN A 326 0.99 4.19 11.27
C ASN A 326 -0.31 4.96 10.99
N VAL A 327 -0.24 6.28 11.01
CA VAL A 327 -1.40 7.18 10.80
C VAL A 327 -2.17 6.93 9.49
N SER A 328 -1.54 6.29 8.49
CA SER A 328 -2.20 5.96 7.22
C SER A 328 -3.24 4.85 7.34
N TYR A 329 -3.25 4.12 8.46
CA TYR A 329 -4.28 3.13 8.76
C TYR A 329 -5.55 3.74 9.40
N GLY A 330 -5.64 5.07 9.50
CA GLY A 330 -6.81 5.76 10.04
C GLY A 330 -7.15 5.32 11.46
N ALA A 331 -8.37 4.86 11.66
CA ALA A 331 -8.89 4.44 12.97
C ALA A 331 -8.18 3.21 13.57
N ASP A 332 -7.47 2.42 12.77
CA ASP A 332 -6.73 1.26 13.26
C ASP A 332 -5.39 1.65 13.93
N HIS A 333 -4.90 2.87 13.72
CA HIS A 333 -3.67 3.36 14.35
C HIS A 333 -3.92 3.80 15.80
N CYS A 334 -3.09 3.32 16.73
CA CYS A 334 -3.15 3.71 18.14
C CYS A 334 -2.40 5.01 18.39
N HIS A 335 -3.12 6.09 18.54
CA HIS A 335 -2.56 7.41 18.86
C HIS A 335 -2.11 7.56 20.32
N GLU A 336 -2.66 6.71 21.20
CA GLU A 336 -2.41 6.72 22.64
C GLU A 336 -1.10 6.02 23.03
N LEU A 337 -0.53 5.22 22.11
CA LEU A 337 0.70 4.49 22.40
C LEU A 337 1.90 5.45 22.49
N PRO A 338 2.59 5.51 23.64
CA PRO A 338 3.73 6.40 23.81
C PRO A 338 4.84 6.13 22.77
N GLN A 339 5.38 7.20 22.19
CA GLN A 339 6.49 7.11 21.26
C GLN A 339 7.77 6.65 21.98
N ILE A 340 8.43 5.60 21.47
CA ILE A 340 9.73 5.18 21.96
C ILE A 340 10.77 6.25 21.58
N PRO A 341 11.41 6.92 22.57
CA PRO A 341 12.34 8.01 22.31
C PRO A 341 13.70 7.52 21.82
N PHE A 342 14.45 8.41 21.17
CA PHE A 342 15.90 8.21 21.03
C PHE A 342 16.57 8.47 22.39
N ASP A 343 17.09 7.41 23.02
CA ASP A 343 17.67 7.43 24.34
C ASP A 343 18.94 6.56 24.39
N PRO A 344 20.11 7.14 24.08
CA PRO A 344 21.38 6.39 24.10
C PRO A 344 21.75 5.79 25.46
N ASP A 345 21.33 6.40 26.58
CA ASP A 345 21.64 5.90 27.92
C ASP A 345 20.81 4.63 28.22
N LYS A 346 19.53 4.65 27.90
CA LYS A 346 18.70 3.44 27.97
C LYS A 346 19.18 2.37 26.99
N ALA A 347 19.56 2.73 25.78
CA ALA A 347 20.14 1.78 24.82
C ALA A 347 21.38 1.10 25.42
N LYS A 348 22.30 1.87 26.02
CA LYS A 348 23.50 1.35 26.69
C LYS A 348 23.14 0.44 27.85
N TYR A 349 22.18 0.83 28.68
CA TYR A 349 21.70 0.01 29.79
C TYR A 349 21.23 -1.37 29.31
N HIS A 350 20.35 -1.40 28.34
CA HIS A 350 19.79 -2.63 27.79
C HIS A 350 20.85 -3.50 27.08
N LEU A 351 21.73 -2.89 26.28
CA LEU A 351 22.81 -3.62 25.60
C LEU A 351 23.80 -4.25 26.61
N ASN A 352 24.17 -3.53 27.67
CA ASN A 352 25.00 -4.09 28.73
C ASN A 352 24.30 -5.25 29.44
N LYS A 353 23.00 -5.12 29.73
CA LYS A 353 22.19 -6.16 30.38
C LYS A 353 22.02 -7.39 29.48
N SER A 354 21.99 -7.23 28.17
CA SER A 354 21.90 -8.32 27.21
C SER A 354 23.14 -9.23 27.20
N GLY A 355 24.29 -8.71 27.66
CA GLY A 355 25.57 -9.41 27.66
C GLY A 355 26.33 -9.39 26.33
N TYR A 356 25.74 -8.80 25.28
CA TYR A 356 26.39 -8.66 23.96
C TYR A 356 27.17 -7.34 23.87
N SER A 357 28.37 -7.39 23.30
CA SER A 357 29.17 -6.21 22.96
C SER A 357 29.26 -5.95 21.45
N GLU A 358 28.88 -6.92 20.65
CA GLU A 358 28.87 -6.82 19.19
C GLU A 358 27.75 -7.67 18.57
N ALA A 359 27.36 -7.31 17.32
CA ALA A 359 26.47 -8.11 16.48
C ALA A 359 26.77 -7.83 14.99
N GLU A 360 26.32 -8.73 14.10
CA GLU A 360 26.37 -8.55 12.66
C GLU A 360 24.97 -8.35 12.09
N LEU A 361 24.77 -7.27 11.33
CA LEU A 361 23.51 -6.98 10.62
C LEU A 361 23.72 -7.14 9.11
N TRP A 362 22.93 -7.99 8.50
CA TRP A 362 22.91 -8.19 7.06
C TRP A 362 22.07 -7.10 6.39
N VAL A 363 22.70 -6.35 5.46
CA VAL A 363 22.14 -5.14 4.86
C VAL A 363 22.13 -5.27 3.34
N ALA A 364 20.94 -5.15 2.77
CA ALA A 364 20.74 -4.98 1.32
C ALA A 364 19.95 -3.68 1.07
N PRO A 365 20.10 -3.01 -0.08
CA PRO A 365 19.36 -1.79 -0.41
C PRO A 365 17.89 -2.08 -0.78
N VAL A 366 17.15 -2.70 0.17
CA VAL A 366 15.73 -3.07 0.01
C VAL A 366 14.79 -1.85 0.02
N THR A 367 15.26 -0.71 0.52
CA THR A 367 14.60 0.61 0.35
C THR A 367 15.66 1.65 -0.01
N GLY A 368 15.21 2.80 -0.54
CA GLY A 368 16.11 3.89 -0.95
C GLY A 368 16.95 4.52 0.17
N VAL A 369 16.67 4.24 1.44
CA VAL A 369 17.33 4.88 2.60
C VAL A 369 17.83 3.90 3.67
N ILE A 370 17.53 2.61 3.56
CA ILE A 370 17.82 1.64 4.65
C ILE A 370 19.31 1.54 4.97
N GLU A 371 20.20 1.62 3.97
CA GLU A 371 21.64 1.59 4.21
C GLU A 371 22.10 2.82 5.02
N ASP A 372 21.59 4.02 4.69
CA ASP A 372 21.88 5.25 5.43
C ASP A 372 21.40 5.16 6.89
N VAL A 373 20.24 4.53 7.12
CA VAL A 373 19.67 4.28 8.45
C VAL A 373 20.54 3.30 9.24
N CYS A 374 20.99 2.21 8.63
CA CYS A 374 21.90 1.25 9.26
C CYS A 374 23.26 1.88 9.63
N LEU A 375 23.80 2.75 8.77
CA LEU A 375 25.04 3.48 9.07
C LEU A 375 24.84 4.48 10.24
N LEU A 376 23.70 5.16 10.31
CA LEU A 376 23.37 6.03 11.45
C LEU A 376 23.26 5.21 12.73
N MET A 377 22.54 4.09 12.71
CA MET A 377 22.41 3.18 13.86
C MET A 377 23.78 2.68 14.31
N GLN A 378 24.64 2.19 13.40
CA GLN A 378 26.00 1.78 13.69
C GLN A 378 26.82 2.89 14.39
N SER A 379 26.73 4.12 13.85
CA SER A 379 27.41 5.28 14.43
C SER A 379 26.93 5.61 15.85
N ASN A 380 25.63 5.50 16.10
CA ASN A 380 25.06 5.74 17.43
C ASN A 380 25.42 4.63 18.41
N LEU A 381 25.35 3.37 18.01
CA LEU A 381 25.76 2.20 18.82
C LEU A 381 27.25 2.27 19.24
N LYS A 382 28.11 2.70 18.33
CA LYS A 382 29.54 2.91 18.65
C LYS A 382 29.77 3.90 19.79
N LYS A 383 28.96 4.97 19.89
CA LYS A 383 29.07 5.98 20.97
C LYS A 383 28.71 5.41 22.34
N VAL A 384 27.86 4.40 22.39
CA VAL A 384 27.48 3.72 23.64
C VAL A 384 28.32 2.46 23.93
N GLY A 385 29.35 2.19 23.12
CA GLY A 385 30.30 1.10 23.33
C GLY A 385 29.91 -0.21 22.68
N PHE A 386 28.91 -0.24 21.82
CA PHE A 386 28.47 -1.46 21.11
C PHE A 386 29.00 -1.48 19.67
N ASN A 387 29.53 -2.62 19.22
CA ASN A 387 30.11 -2.80 17.88
C ASN A 387 29.13 -3.50 16.92
N LEU A 388 28.37 -2.73 16.12
CA LEU A 388 27.54 -3.30 15.07
C LEU A 388 28.34 -3.44 13.78
N LYS A 389 28.50 -4.66 13.27
CA LYS A 389 29.11 -4.95 11.96
C LYS A 389 28.03 -4.97 10.89
N LEU A 390 28.21 -4.20 9.80
CA LEU A 390 27.28 -4.20 8.66
C LEU A 390 27.84 -5.11 7.57
N LYS A 391 27.14 -6.20 7.29
CA LYS A 391 27.44 -7.13 6.19
C LYS A 391 26.59 -6.78 4.98
N LYS A 392 27.18 -6.05 4.05
CA LYS A 392 26.50 -5.66 2.83
C LYS A 392 26.39 -6.81 1.85
N VAL A 393 25.18 -7.02 1.30
CA VAL A 393 24.86 -8.04 0.30
C VAL A 393 24.01 -7.43 -0.80
N PRO A 394 24.01 -8.01 -2.02
CA PRO A 394 23.14 -7.55 -3.09
C PRO A 394 21.67 -7.86 -2.78
N THR A 395 20.75 -7.16 -3.44
CA THR A 395 19.30 -7.45 -3.36
C THR A 395 18.92 -8.73 -4.10
N ASP A 396 19.70 -9.10 -5.10
CA ASP A 396 19.48 -10.35 -5.83
C ASP A 396 19.62 -11.57 -4.92
N GLY A 397 18.58 -12.41 -4.88
CA GLY A 397 18.52 -13.56 -3.99
C GLY A 397 18.35 -13.25 -2.48
N TYR A 398 18.28 -11.96 -2.09
CA TYR A 398 18.21 -11.55 -0.67
C TYR A 398 17.07 -12.22 0.09
N TRP A 399 15.86 -12.19 -0.48
CA TRP A 399 14.67 -12.76 0.16
C TRP A 399 14.74 -14.27 0.34
N GLY A 400 15.45 -14.97 -0.53
CA GLY A 400 15.66 -16.42 -0.44
C GLY A 400 16.86 -16.85 0.43
N ALA A 401 17.88 -16.01 0.55
CA ALA A 401 19.14 -16.38 1.19
C ALA A 401 19.37 -15.76 2.59
N VAL A 402 18.79 -14.57 2.84
CA VAL A 402 19.07 -13.78 4.06
C VAL A 402 17.82 -13.59 4.91
N TRP A 403 16.72 -13.08 4.31
CA TRP A 403 15.49 -12.83 5.02
C TRP A 403 14.93 -14.09 5.66
N MET A 404 14.50 -14.00 6.92
CA MET A 404 14.05 -15.13 7.75
C MET A 404 15.11 -16.24 7.99
N LYS A 405 16.39 -15.98 7.70
CA LYS A 405 17.47 -16.97 7.89
C LYS A 405 18.61 -16.44 8.73
N GLU A 406 19.00 -15.18 8.50
CA GLU A 406 20.09 -14.58 9.24
C GLU A 406 19.56 -13.86 10.50
N PRO A 407 20.25 -13.97 11.66
CA PRO A 407 19.74 -13.50 12.96
C PRO A 407 19.30 -12.04 12.99
N LEU A 408 20.04 -11.18 12.29
CA LEU A 408 19.75 -9.75 12.14
C LEU A 408 19.79 -9.40 10.67
N ASN A 409 18.68 -8.93 10.13
CA ASN A 409 18.58 -8.57 8.73
C ASN A 409 17.66 -7.36 8.53
N VAL A 410 17.82 -6.64 7.40
CA VAL A 410 16.93 -5.53 7.05
C VAL A 410 15.70 -6.04 6.32
N VAL A 411 14.58 -5.32 6.48
CA VAL A 411 13.33 -5.64 5.78
C VAL A 411 12.66 -4.40 5.22
N THR A 412 11.76 -4.61 4.27
CA THR A 412 10.77 -3.63 3.85
C THR A 412 9.42 -4.31 3.70
N TRP A 413 8.37 -3.57 4.05
CA TRP A 413 7.00 -4.04 3.94
C TRP A 413 6.11 -2.99 3.30
N ASN A 414 5.26 -3.43 2.40
CA ASN A 414 4.18 -2.62 1.87
C ASN A 414 2.98 -2.63 2.81
N MET A 415 2.24 -1.53 2.83
CA MET A 415 0.98 -1.41 3.55
C MET A 415 -0.01 -2.52 3.14
N ARG A 416 -0.77 -3.02 4.09
CA ARG A 416 -1.95 -3.87 3.88
C ARG A 416 -3.21 -3.05 4.11
N PRO A 417 -4.36 -3.48 3.57
CA PRO A 417 -5.58 -2.65 3.66
C PRO A 417 -6.10 -2.42 5.08
N THR A 418 -5.83 -3.33 6.01
CA THR A 418 -6.23 -3.20 7.41
C THR A 418 -5.09 -3.56 8.36
N ALA A 419 -5.16 -3.10 9.60
CA ALA A 419 -4.23 -3.49 10.66
C ALA A 419 -4.24 -5.01 10.88
N ASN A 420 -5.40 -5.64 10.88
CA ASN A 420 -5.51 -7.10 11.00
C ASN A 420 -4.79 -7.84 9.89
N ALA A 421 -4.94 -7.41 8.64
CA ALA A 421 -4.26 -8.04 7.50
C ALA A 421 -2.74 -7.93 7.65
N MET A 422 -2.23 -6.78 8.09
CA MET A 422 -0.80 -6.57 8.33
C MET A 422 -0.28 -7.39 9.51
N MET A 423 -0.98 -7.32 10.65
CA MET A 423 -0.60 -8.01 11.87
C MET A 423 -0.68 -9.54 11.72
N SER A 424 -1.70 -10.05 11.01
CA SER A 424 -1.86 -11.50 10.79
C SER A 424 -0.72 -12.09 9.99
N ILE A 425 -0.28 -11.42 8.91
CA ILE A 425 0.72 -11.95 8.01
C ILE A 425 2.13 -11.92 8.61
N GLN A 426 2.44 -10.88 9.39
CA GLN A 426 3.78 -10.64 9.94
C GLN A 426 3.95 -11.12 11.39
N PHE A 427 2.90 -11.12 12.21
CA PHE A 427 2.98 -11.43 13.64
C PHE A 427 1.96 -12.46 14.11
N GLY A 428 1.11 -12.95 13.22
CA GLY A 428 0.16 -14.02 13.56
C GLY A 428 0.88 -15.35 13.79
N PRO A 429 0.33 -16.24 14.66
CA PRO A 429 0.95 -17.53 15.01
C PRO A 429 1.25 -18.44 13.80
N ASN A 430 0.49 -18.27 12.73
CA ASN A 430 0.64 -19.03 11.47
C ASN A 430 0.97 -18.12 10.28
N GLY A 431 1.49 -16.92 10.54
CA GLY A 431 1.87 -15.97 9.49
C GLY A 431 3.01 -16.55 8.66
N ASN A 432 2.78 -16.75 7.36
CA ASN A 432 3.79 -17.28 6.44
C ASN A 432 5.05 -16.39 6.36
N TRP A 433 4.91 -15.13 6.73
CA TRP A 433 5.97 -14.13 6.73
C TRP A 433 6.17 -13.51 8.12
N ASN A 434 5.99 -14.32 9.18
CA ASN A 434 6.40 -13.92 10.53
C ASN A 434 7.94 -13.88 10.58
N ASP A 435 8.47 -12.81 10.05
CA ASP A 435 9.90 -12.63 9.75
C ASP A 435 10.77 -12.42 10.99
N THR A 436 10.17 -12.25 12.15
CA THR A 436 10.87 -12.23 13.44
C THR A 436 10.77 -13.56 14.20
N PHE A 437 9.98 -14.53 13.74
CA PHE A 437 9.66 -15.76 14.47
C PHE A 437 9.14 -15.51 15.89
N TRP A 438 8.62 -14.31 16.14
CA TRP A 438 7.96 -14.01 17.40
C TRP A 438 6.59 -14.68 17.46
N ASN A 439 6.31 -15.33 18.58
CA ASN A 439 5.03 -16.01 18.78
C ASN A 439 4.37 -15.53 20.08
N SER A 440 3.09 -15.20 20.02
CA SER A 440 2.32 -14.74 21.16
C SER A 440 0.89 -15.24 21.07
N ASP A 441 0.47 -16.04 22.05
CA ASP A 441 -0.90 -16.52 22.15
C ASP A 441 -1.89 -15.36 22.27
N ARG A 442 -1.49 -14.29 22.98
CA ARG A 442 -2.31 -13.08 23.13
C ARG A 442 -2.52 -12.37 21.79
N MET A 443 -1.47 -12.26 20.96
CA MET A 443 -1.60 -11.73 19.60
C MET A 443 -2.57 -12.59 18.78
N GLY A 444 -2.41 -13.91 18.82
CA GLY A 444 -3.30 -14.85 18.13
C GLY A 444 -4.76 -14.71 18.54
N GLN A 445 -5.03 -14.47 19.82
CA GLN A 445 -6.38 -14.24 20.35
C GLN A 445 -6.94 -12.90 19.89
N LEU A 446 -6.16 -11.81 20.01
CA LEU A 446 -6.57 -10.47 19.58
C LEU A 446 -6.89 -10.41 18.08
N LEU A 447 -6.10 -11.08 17.24
CA LEU A 447 -6.37 -11.18 15.80
C LEU A 447 -7.72 -11.84 15.49
N LYS A 448 -8.10 -12.89 16.22
CA LYS A 448 -9.39 -13.55 16.06
C LYS A 448 -10.55 -12.66 16.59
N ASP A 449 -10.37 -12.09 17.77
CA ASP A 449 -11.41 -11.31 18.42
C ASP A 449 -11.71 -10.02 17.64
N SER A 450 -10.69 -9.33 17.13
CA SER A 450 -10.86 -8.10 16.37
C SER A 450 -11.49 -8.33 14.98
N LEU A 451 -11.33 -9.50 14.38
CA LEU A 451 -12.04 -9.88 13.14
C LEU A 451 -13.53 -10.15 13.41
N ALA A 452 -13.89 -10.56 14.63
CA ALA A 452 -15.28 -10.81 15.04
C ALA A 452 -15.96 -9.54 15.60
N GLU A 453 -15.19 -8.54 16.04
CA GLU A 453 -15.72 -7.34 16.70
C GLU A 453 -16.20 -6.31 15.68
N THR A 454 -17.46 -5.90 15.80
CA THR A 454 -18.10 -4.89 14.94
C THR A 454 -18.20 -3.51 15.60
N ASP A 455 -18.00 -3.42 16.92
CA ASP A 455 -17.90 -2.14 17.63
C ASP A 455 -16.53 -1.51 17.38
N ALA A 456 -16.52 -0.33 16.76
CA ALA A 456 -15.31 0.35 16.35
C ALA A 456 -14.39 0.73 17.54
N GLY A 457 -14.97 1.09 18.70
CA GLY A 457 -14.20 1.46 19.89
C GLY A 457 -13.47 0.27 20.50
N LYS A 458 -14.17 -0.85 20.70
CA LYS A 458 -13.55 -2.09 21.20
C LYS A 458 -12.51 -2.63 20.24
N ARG A 459 -12.77 -2.57 18.95
CA ARG A 459 -11.83 -2.98 17.92
C ARG A 459 -10.58 -2.12 17.96
N HIS A 460 -10.71 -0.80 18.13
CA HIS A 460 -9.58 0.11 18.31
C HIS A 460 -8.72 -0.25 19.53
N GLU A 461 -9.35 -0.55 20.70
CA GLU A 461 -8.63 -1.01 21.90
C GLU A 461 -7.82 -2.27 21.63
N MET A 462 -8.37 -3.25 20.90
CA MET A 462 -7.65 -4.47 20.50
C MET A 462 -6.47 -4.15 19.57
N HIS A 463 -6.65 -3.25 18.60
CA HIS A 463 -5.58 -2.80 17.72
C HIS A 463 -4.47 -2.06 18.48
N CYS A 464 -4.81 -1.26 19.48
CA CYS A 464 -3.84 -0.63 20.36
C CYS A 464 -3.00 -1.65 21.15
N GLU A 465 -3.65 -2.67 21.70
CA GLU A 465 -2.97 -3.75 22.41
C GLU A 465 -2.02 -4.52 21.47
N MET A 466 -2.46 -4.87 20.27
CA MET A 466 -1.61 -5.54 19.27
C MET A 466 -0.37 -4.71 18.92
N GLN A 467 -0.54 -3.41 18.67
CA GLN A 467 0.57 -2.49 18.38
C GLN A 467 1.56 -2.40 19.55
N LYS A 468 1.05 -2.35 20.79
CA LYS A 468 1.86 -2.36 22.00
C LYS A 468 2.67 -3.66 22.13
N LEU A 469 2.04 -4.82 21.95
CA LEU A 469 2.72 -6.12 22.01
C LEU A 469 3.87 -6.18 20.98
N VAL A 470 3.62 -5.80 19.74
CA VAL A 470 4.64 -5.78 18.69
C VAL A 470 5.80 -4.87 19.06
N SER A 471 5.52 -3.64 19.50
CA SER A 471 6.55 -2.64 19.81
C SER A 471 7.35 -2.98 21.08
N THR A 472 6.86 -3.86 21.95
CA THR A 472 7.55 -4.22 23.22
C THR A 472 8.16 -5.59 23.21
N GLU A 473 7.56 -6.58 22.53
CA GLU A 473 7.93 -7.99 22.67
C GLU A 473 8.50 -8.63 21.40
N SER A 474 8.08 -8.14 20.20
CA SER A 474 8.55 -8.74 18.95
C SER A 474 10.03 -8.45 18.67
N GLY A 475 10.56 -9.09 17.63
CA GLY A 475 11.94 -8.84 17.17
C GLY A 475 12.06 -7.71 16.15
N ILE A 476 10.98 -6.98 15.84
CA ILE A 476 11.02 -5.92 14.82
C ILE A 476 11.47 -4.57 15.39
N VAL A 477 12.28 -3.85 14.63
CA VAL A 477 12.65 -2.45 14.89
C VAL A 477 12.25 -1.63 13.67
N ILE A 478 11.25 -0.77 13.81
CA ILE A 478 10.71 0.07 12.73
C ILE A 478 10.96 1.54 13.07
N PRO A 479 12.05 2.13 12.61
CA PRO A 479 12.39 3.52 12.94
C PRO A 479 11.62 4.55 12.09
N TYR A 480 11.07 4.18 10.95
CA TYR A 480 10.37 5.09 10.05
C TYR A 480 9.36 4.38 9.16
N HIS A 481 8.37 5.13 8.74
CA HIS A 481 7.54 4.80 7.59
C HIS A 481 7.84 5.78 6.46
N THR A 482 7.85 5.31 5.21
CA THR A 482 8.10 6.16 4.04
C THR A 482 6.80 6.43 3.29
N ASN A 483 6.69 7.62 2.72
CA ASN A 483 5.62 7.92 1.77
C ASN A 483 5.81 7.10 0.48
N ILE A 484 4.72 6.84 -0.23
CA ILE A 484 4.77 6.47 -1.64
C ILE A 484 5.18 7.73 -2.39
N LEU A 485 6.23 7.62 -3.19
CA LEU A 485 6.83 8.73 -3.92
C LEU A 485 6.77 8.45 -5.42
N ASP A 486 5.94 9.21 -6.11
CA ASP A 486 5.76 9.16 -7.56
C ASP A 486 6.04 10.54 -8.15
N ALA A 487 6.25 10.63 -9.46
CA ALA A 487 6.38 11.91 -10.12
C ALA A 487 5.75 11.90 -11.51
N HIS A 488 5.28 13.07 -11.95
CA HIS A 488 4.60 13.19 -13.21
C HIS A 488 4.85 14.54 -13.89
N SER A 489 4.60 14.59 -15.17
CA SER A 489 4.53 15.83 -15.95
C SER A 489 3.50 16.79 -15.35
N PRO A 490 3.76 18.10 -15.28
CA PRO A 490 2.78 19.07 -14.80
C PRO A 490 1.49 19.11 -15.63
N LYS A 491 1.48 18.51 -16.81
CA LYS A 491 0.30 18.39 -17.68
C LYS A 491 -0.65 17.25 -17.28
N VAL A 492 -0.24 16.33 -16.40
CA VAL A 492 -1.06 15.20 -15.95
C VAL A 492 -1.65 15.51 -14.59
N HIS A 493 -2.95 15.29 -14.44
CA HIS A 493 -3.74 15.65 -13.26
C HIS A 493 -4.68 14.52 -12.84
N GLY A 494 -5.43 14.71 -11.74
CA GLY A 494 -6.48 13.81 -11.28
C GLY A 494 -6.00 12.73 -10.31
N PHE A 495 -4.82 12.89 -9.72
CA PHE A 495 -4.28 11.96 -8.72
C PHE A 495 -5.01 12.09 -7.38
N SER A 496 -5.16 10.96 -6.70
CA SER A 496 -5.63 10.89 -5.31
C SER A 496 -4.47 10.60 -4.35
N ASN A 497 -4.72 10.65 -3.05
CA ASN A 497 -3.73 10.37 -2.02
C ASN A 497 -3.96 9.00 -1.35
N CYS A 498 -4.56 8.04 -2.05
CA CYS A 498 -4.78 6.71 -1.50
C CYS A 498 -3.43 6.00 -1.23
N PRO A 499 -3.20 5.50 -0.01
CA PRO A 499 -1.92 4.87 0.35
C PRO A 499 -1.76 3.43 -0.16
N LEU A 500 -2.77 2.88 -0.84
CA LEU A 500 -2.77 1.51 -1.38
C LEU A 500 -2.44 1.49 -2.87
N GLY A 501 -1.20 1.80 -3.22
CA GLY A 501 -0.69 1.75 -4.59
C GLY A 501 -0.17 3.10 -5.10
N GLN A 502 0.42 3.07 -6.31
CA GLN A 502 0.99 4.25 -6.94
C GLN A 502 -0.11 5.16 -7.51
N PHE A 503 0.21 6.44 -7.64
CA PHE A 503 -0.63 7.47 -8.27
C PHE A 503 -2.07 7.55 -7.74
N GLY A 504 -2.28 7.25 -6.47
CA GLY A 504 -3.60 7.32 -5.86
C GLY A 504 -4.34 5.99 -5.82
N GLY A 505 -3.59 4.88 -5.85
CA GLY A 505 -4.13 3.57 -5.54
C GLY A 505 -4.84 2.88 -6.70
N ASN A 506 -5.74 1.98 -6.35
CA ASN A 506 -6.32 1.03 -7.30
C ASN A 506 -7.34 1.62 -8.29
N GLY A 507 -7.70 2.90 -8.17
CA GLY A 507 -8.62 3.59 -9.10
C GLY A 507 -7.93 4.62 -10.01
N TRP A 508 -6.61 4.69 -10.01
CA TRP A 508 -5.85 5.75 -10.66
C TRP A 508 -6.23 6.01 -12.12
N ALA A 509 -6.44 4.97 -12.91
CA ALA A 509 -6.71 5.07 -14.33
C ALA A 509 -8.05 5.76 -14.67
N GLU A 510 -9.02 5.74 -13.77
CA GLU A 510 -10.31 6.40 -13.96
C GLU A 510 -10.24 7.92 -13.85
N HIS A 511 -9.29 8.42 -13.07
CA HIS A 511 -9.30 9.81 -12.59
C HIS A 511 -8.30 10.70 -13.31
N ILE A 512 -7.22 10.14 -13.84
CA ILE A 512 -6.17 10.93 -14.48
C ILE A 512 -6.61 11.47 -15.83
N TRP A 513 -6.15 12.69 -16.13
CA TRP A 513 -6.35 13.36 -17.39
C TRP A 513 -5.13 14.21 -17.74
N LYS A 514 -4.99 14.60 -19.01
CA LYS A 514 -3.82 15.33 -19.51
C LYS A 514 -4.29 16.60 -20.22
N GLU A 515 -3.64 17.71 -19.90
CA GLU A 515 -3.81 18.95 -20.67
C GLU A 515 -3.30 18.78 -22.10
N ALA A 516 -4.00 19.42 -23.03
CA ALA A 516 -3.68 19.38 -24.46
C ALA A 516 -2.30 19.97 -24.80
#